data_59401ceb5ab4495f986bf6a407b34566
#
_entry.id   59401ceb5ab4495f986bf6a407b34566
#
_cell.length_a   1.000
_cell.length_b   1.000
_cell.length_c   1.000
_cell.angle_alpha   90.00
_cell.angle_beta   90.00
_cell.angle_gamma   90.00
#
_symmetry.space_group_name_H-M   'P 1'
#
loop_
_entity.id
_entity.type
_entity.pdbx_description
1 polymer ?
#
loop_
_entity_poly.entity_id
_entity_poly.type
_entity_poly.pdbx_seq_one_letter_code
_entity_poly.pdbx_strand_id
1 'polypeptide(L)'
;TEYQRQQALAQAGGALYHLYEGWRSDIVHILAYAEAHLDFPDEDDVPETLSDDVRAKINALISTMESHLNDARRGERLRDGVRVAIIGAPNAGKSSLLNNIAQRDVAIVSDIAGTTRDVLEVPLDLGGYPVILTDTAGLRPDDLDGSDQSRIEEEGIKRAIKIANEADLK
;
A
#
# COMPACT_ATOMS: atom_id res chain seq x y z
N THR A 1 3.74 -15.52 -1.14
CA THR A 1 4.88 -15.38 -2.07
C THR A 1 6.22 -15.29 -1.34
N GLU A 2 7.31 -15.47 -2.06
CA GLU A 2 8.66 -15.42 -1.47
C GLU A 2 8.97 -14.03 -0.88
N TYR A 3 8.59 -12.96 -1.57
CA TYR A 3 8.81 -11.61 -1.04
C TYR A 3 7.98 -11.31 0.20
N GLN A 4 6.75 -11.84 0.31
CA GLN A 4 5.96 -11.75 1.55
C GLN A 4 6.63 -12.48 2.71
N ARG A 5 7.20 -13.64 2.47
CA ARG A 5 7.96 -14.40 3.47
C ARG A 5 9.17 -13.60 3.96
N GLN A 6 9.96 -13.03 3.05
CA GLN A 6 11.12 -12.20 3.40
C GLN A 6 10.72 -10.97 4.20
N GLN A 7 9.64 -10.29 3.81
CA GLN A 7 9.12 -9.15 4.55
C GLN A 7 8.66 -9.53 5.95
N ALA A 8 7.93 -10.64 6.10
CA ALA A 8 7.48 -11.13 7.40
C ALA A 8 8.67 -11.45 8.32
N LEU A 9 9.72 -12.06 7.78
CA LEU A 9 10.96 -12.33 8.54
C LEU A 9 11.68 -11.03 8.95
N ALA A 10 11.75 -10.04 8.07
CA ALA A 10 12.35 -8.74 8.39
C ALA A 10 11.56 -8.02 9.50
N GLN A 11 10.23 -8.07 9.45
CA GLN A 11 9.37 -7.53 10.52
C GLN A 11 9.53 -8.29 11.83
N ALA A 12 9.57 -9.62 11.80
CA ALA A 12 9.83 -10.45 12.98
C ALA A 12 11.22 -10.18 13.57
N GLY A 13 12.21 -9.84 12.74
CA GLY A 13 13.54 -9.39 13.16
C GLY A 13 13.59 -7.98 13.75
N GLY A 14 12.46 -7.26 13.82
CA GLY A 14 12.36 -5.94 14.44
C GLY A 14 12.88 -4.78 13.59
N ALA A 15 12.97 -4.92 12.28
CA ALA A 15 13.49 -3.88 11.39
C ALA A 15 12.79 -2.52 11.56
N LEU A 16 11.45 -2.51 11.61
CA LEU A 16 10.67 -1.29 11.86
C LEU A 16 10.83 -0.77 13.29
N TYR A 17 10.92 -1.66 14.27
CA TYR A 17 11.17 -1.30 15.66
C TYR A 17 12.49 -0.53 15.80
N HIS A 18 13.57 -1.06 15.24
CA HIS A 18 14.87 -0.40 15.30
C HIS A 18 14.89 0.95 14.58
N LEU A 19 14.20 1.07 13.44
CA LEU A 19 14.07 2.33 12.72
C LEU A 19 13.36 3.38 13.57
N TYR A 20 12.20 3.05 14.13
CA TYR A 20 11.40 3.99 14.92
C TYR A 20 12.05 4.30 16.28
N GLU A 21 12.72 3.36 16.90
CA GLU A 21 13.47 3.61 18.13
C GLU A 21 14.68 4.52 17.87
N GLY A 22 15.31 4.42 16.71
CA GLY A 22 16.32 5.38 16.26
C GLY A 22 15.75 6.80 16.18
N TRP A 23 14.66 7.00 15.47
CA TRP A 23 14.00 8.31 15.38
C TRP A 23 13.54 8.84 16.75
N ARG A 24 12.99 7.96 17.58
CA ARG A 24 12.62 8.32 18.97
C ARG A 24 13.83 8.82 19.75
N SER A 25 14.95 8.15 19.67
CA SER A 25 16.18 8.57 20.32
C SER A 25 16.66 9.94 19.83
N ASP A 26 16.64 10.17 18.52
CA ASP A 26 17.01 11.46 17.92
C ASP A 26 16.11 12.59 18.40
N ILE A 27 14.79 12.36 18.44
CA ILE A 27 13.80 13.35 18.92
C ILE A 27 14.06 13.67 20.39
N VAL A 28 14.30 12.68 21.25
CA VAL A 28 14.60 12.87 22.67
C VAL A 28 15.85 13.72 22.88
N HIS A 29 16.90 13.46 22.10
CA HIS A 29 18.13 14.27 22.16
C HIS A 29 17.89 15.72 21.72
N ILE A 30 17.16 15.91 20.60
CA ILE A 30 16.81 17.25 20.12
C ILE A 30 15.98 18.01 21.16
N LEU A 31 15.01 17.34 21.78
CA LEU A 31 14.17 17.92 22.82
C LEU A 31 14.99 18.33 24.05
N ALA A 32 15.88 17.45 24.51
CA ALA A 32 16.77 17.74 25.65
C ALA A 32 17.64 18.99 25.42
N TYR A 33 18.15 19.19 24.19
CA TYR A 33 18.88 20.42 23.84
C TYR A 33 17.99 21.64 23.83
N ALA A 34 16.76 21.53 23.33
CA ALA A 34 15.81 22.65 23.31
C ALA A 34 15.36 23.04 24.73
N GLU A 35 15.10 22.08 25.59
CA GLU A 35 14.75 22.31 27.01
C GLU A 35 15.92 22.95 27.76
N ALA A 36 17.15 22.44 27.60
CA ALA A 36 18.32 23.04 28.22
C ALA A 36 18.50 24.51 27.81
N HIS A 37 18.25 24.85 26.54
CA HIS A 37 18.34 26.23 26.06
C HIS A 37 17.24 27.14 26.62
N LEU A 38 16.06 26.58 26.93
CA LEU A 38 14.95 27.34 27.52
C LEU A 38 15.13 27.55 29.04
N ASP A 39 15.61 26.48 29.70
CA ASP A 39 15.69 26.46 31.17
C ASP A 39 16.96 27.15 31.72
N PHE A 40 18.03 27.14 30.93
CA PHE A 40 19.35 27.64 31.33
C PHE A 40 19.94 28.62 30.31
N PRO A 41 19.24 29.73 29.99
CA PRO A 41 19.69 30.66 28.93
C PRO A 41 20.98 31.41 29.28
N ASP A 42 21.31 31.53 30.59
CA ASP A 42 22.44 32.32 31.10
C ASP A 42 23.68 31.44 31.41
N GLU A 43 23.62 30.11 31.14
CA GLU A 43 24.75 29.22 31.40
C GLU A 43 25.74 29.26 30.21
N ASP A 44 27.03 29.47 30.49
CA ASP A 44 28.08 29.62 29.51
C ASP A 44 28.25 28.39 28.58
N ASP A 45 27.82 27.20 29.05
CA ASP A 45 27.88 25.94 28.32
C ASP A 45 26.65 25.70 27.40
N VAL A 46 25.61 26.56 27.48
CA VAL A 46 24.42 26.49 26.63
C VAL A 46 24.55 27.52 25.50
N PRO A 47 24.59 27.13 24.23
CA PRO A 47 24.71 28.07 23.11
C PRO A 47 23.53 29.05 23.09
N GLU A 48 23.78 30.36 22.88
CA GLU A 48 22.74 31.42 22.79
C GLU A 48 21.71 31.18 21.67
N THR A 49 22.04 30.37 20.68
CA THR A 49 21.13 29.98 19.59
C THR A 49 21.10 28.49 19.45
N LEU A 50 19.94 27.94 19.06
CA LEU A 50 19.86 26.55 18.62
C LEU A 50 20.98 26.31 17.61
N SER A 51 21.97 25.51 18.02
CA SER A 51 23.18 25.33 17.23
C SER A 51 22.83 24.82 15.82
N ASP A 52 23.64 25.19 14.85
CA ASP A 52 23.45 24.68 13.46
C ASP A 52 23.47 23.18 13.42
N ASP A 53 24.14 22.53 14.37
CA ASP A 53 24.13 21.06 14.56
C ASP A 53 22.73 20.52 14.90
N VAL A 54 21.97 21.20 15.76
CA VAL A 54 20.59 20.79 16.11
C VAL A 54 19.67 20.94 14.91
N ARG A 55 19.81 22.04 14.15
CA ARG A 55 19.06 22.24 12.90
C ARG A 55 19.41 21.18 11.86
N ALA A 56 20.67 20.84 11.72
CA ALA A 56 21.12 19.79 10.82
C ALA A 56 20.52 18.42 11.21
N LYS A 57 20.49 18.09 12.50
CA LYS A 57 19.87 16.85 13.01
C LYS A 57 18.36 16.81 12.75
N ILE A 58 17.65 17.92 12.96
CA ILE A 58 16.21 18.02 12.66
C ILE A 58 15.98 17.80 11.18
N ASN A 59 16.73 18.45 10.30
CA ASN A 59 16.58 18.30 8.86
C ASN A 59 16.89 16.88 8.38
N ALA A 60 17.92 16.25 8.93
CA ALA A 60 18.26 14.87 8.64
C ALA A 60 17.12 13.91 9.06
N LEU A 61 16.56 14.12 10.26
CA LEU A 61 15.41 13.33 10.75
C LEU A 61 14.19 13.49 9.86
N ILE A 62 13.84 14.73 9.49
CA ILE A 62 12.74 15.00 8.55
C ILE A 62 12.98 14.27 7.23
N SER A 63 14.17 14.38 6.66
CA SER A 63 14.52 13.74 5.39
C SER A 63 14.38 12.20 5.44
N THR A 64 14.81 11.57 6.54
CA THR A 64 14.67 10.12 6.71
C THR A 64 13.22 9.70 6.87
N MET A 65 12.41 10.45 7.62
CA MET A 65 10.98 10.21 7.76
C MET A 65 10.22 10.39 6.44
N GLU A 66 10.50 11.47 5.71
CA GLU A 66 9.91 11.71 4.39
C GLU A 66 10.27 10.60 3.39
N SER A 67 11.53 10.17 3.37
CA SER A 67 11.97 9.05 2.54
C SER A 67 11.21 7.76 2.86
N HIS A 68 10.97 7.48 4.14
CA HIS A 68 10.20 6.32 4.58
C HIS A 68 8.72 6.42 4.22
N LEU A 69 8.12 7.61 4.33
CA LEU A 69 6.74 7.86 3.94
C LEU A 69 6.54 7.80 2.41
N ASN A 70 7.56 8.20 1.65
CA ASN A 70 7.54 8.25 0.19
C ASN A 70 8.02 6.96 -0.48
N ASP A 71 8.12 5.84 0.25
CA ASP A 71 8.50 4.54 -0.31
C ASP A 71 7.46 3.92 -1.25
N ALA A 72 6.46 4.72 -1.66
CA ALA A 72 5.35 4.34 -2.54
C ALA A 72 4.53 3.17 -2.00
N ARG A 73 4.40 3.05 -0.69
CA ARG A 73 3.70 1.96 0.02
C ARG A 73 4.27 0.57 -0.30
N ARG A 74 5.55 0.49 -0.57
CA ARG A 74 6.19 -0.75 -1.00
C ARG A 74 5.96 -1.89 0.00
N GLY A 75 6.05 -1.61 1.29
CA GLY A 75 5.80 -2.58 2.35
C GLY A 75 4.34 -3.06 2.37
N GLU A 76 3.39 -2.16 2.18
CA GLU A 76 1.96 -2.46 2.11
C GLU A 76 1.63 -3.30 0.87
N ARG A 77 2.14 -2.90 -0.31
CA ARG A 77 1.97 -3.65 -1.56
C ARG A 77 2.57 -5.06 -1.51
N LEU A 78 3.70 -5.23 -0.83
CA LEU A 78 4.28 -6.55 -0.63
C LEU A 78 3.44 -7.41 0.31
N ARG A 79 2.84 -6.81 1.34
CA ARG A 79 1.99 -7.54 2.29
C ARG A 79 0.62 -7.88 1.68
N ASP A 80 -0.06 -6.90 1.16
CA ASP A 80 -1.46 -6.99 0.74
C ASP A 80 -1.61 -7.39 -0.73
N GLY A 81 -0.56 -7.23 -1.52
CA GLY A 81 -0.53 -7.46 -2.96
C GLY A 81 -0.70 -6.18 -3.78
N VAL A 82 -0.08 -6.15 -4.94
CA VAL A 82 -0.25 -5.09 -5.94
C VAL A 82 -1.60 -5.27 -6.62
N ARG A 83 -2.49 -4.30 -6.50
CA ARG A 83 -3.82 -4.36 -7.11
C ARG A 83 -3.78 -3.92 -8.56
N VAL A 84 -4.17 -4.81 -9.46
CA VAL A 84 -4.21 -4.57 -10.91
C VAL A 84 -5.64 -4.70 -11.41
N ALA A 85 -6.19 -3.62 -11.97
CA ALA A 85 -7.53 -3.61 -12.54
C ALA A 85 -7.50 -3.78 -14.06
N ILE A 86 -8.27 -4.74 -14.58
CA ILE A 86 -8.48 -4.88 -16.03
C ILE A 86 -9.69 -4.02 -16.42
N ILE A 87 -9.45 -2.95 -17.17
CA ILE A 87 -10.47 -2.02 -17.63
C ILE A 87 -10.60 -2.05 -19.15
N GLY A 88 -11.82 -1.81 -19.66
CA GLY A 88 -12.06 -1.74 -21.09
C GLY A 88 -13.54 -1.92 -21.46
N ALA A 89 -13.87 -1.70 -22.72
CA ALA A 89 -15.23 -1.81 -23.23
C ALA A 89 -15.85 -3.21 -22.99
N PRO A 90 -17.19 -3.34 -22.92
CA PRO A 90 -17.85 -4.63 -22.91
C PRO A 90 -17.36 -5.50 -24.08
N ASN A 91 -17.22 -6.80 -23.84
CA ASN A 91 -16.76 -7.80 -24.83
C ASN A 91 -15.36 -7.57 -25.42
N ALA A 92 -14.53 -6.74 -24.81
CA ALA A 92 -13.14 -6.51 -25.23
C ALA A 92 -12.17 -7.67 -24.86
N GLY A 93 -12.66 -8.77 -24.30
CA GLY A 93 -11.84 -9.93 -23.96
C GLY A 93 -11.20 -9.88 -22.56
N LYS A 94 -11.65 -8.99 -21.68
CA LYS A 94 -11.11 -8.83 -20.31
C LYS A 94 -11.12 -10.14 -19.50
N SER A 95 -12.27 -10.78 -19.42
CA SER A 95 -12.42 -12.06 -18.69
C SER A 95 -11.63 -13.20 -19.34
N SER A 96 -11.49 -13.19 -20.67
CA SER A 96 -10.64 -14.15 -21.36
C SER A 96 -9.15 -13.94 -21.05
N LEU A 97 -8.73 -12.68 -20.94
CA LEU A 97 -7.37 -12.33 -20.52
C LEU A 97 -7.12 -12.77 -19.06
N LEU A 98 -8.05 -12.46 -18.16
CA LEU A 98 -7.97 -12.87 -16.75
C LEU A 98 -7.89 -14.39 -16.64
N ASN A 99 -8.78 -15.14 -17.32
CA ASN A 99 -8.77 -16.59 -17.30
C ASN A 99 -7.46 -17.18 -17.87
N ASN A 100 -6.91 -16.57 -18.90
CA ASN A 100 -5.65 -17.03 -19.51
C ASN A 100 -4.45 -16.80 -18.56
N ILE A 101 -4.47 -15.71 -17.80
CA ILE A 101 -3.46 -15.43 -16.77
C ILE A 101 -3.64 -16.38 -15.58
N ALA A 102 -4.87 -16.58 -15.11
CA ALA A 102 -5.19 -17.42 -13.97
C ALA A 102 -4.93 -18.94 -14.23
N GLN A 103 -5.02 -19.39 -15.47
CA GLN A 103 -4.72 -20.79 -15.85
C GLN A 103 -3.23 -21.14 -15.92
N ARG A 104 -2.35 -20.14 -15.89
CA ARG A 104 -0.92 -20.39 -15.76
C ARG A 104 -0.64 -20.69 -14.29
N ASP A 105 0.34 -21.55 -13.97
CA ASP A 105 0.74 -21.99 -12.61
C ASP A 105 1.12 -20.85 -11.64
N VAL A 106 0.58 -19.68 -11.87
CA VAL A 106 0.83 -18.41 -11.15
C VAL A 106 -0.30 -18.09 -10.16
N ALA A 107 -1.46 -18.76 -10.28
CA ALA A 107 -2.59 -18.52 -9.38
C ALA A 107 -2.28 -19.12 -8.00
N ILE A 108 -2.37 -18.30 -6.97
CA ILE A 108 -2.31 -18.76 -5.59
C ILE A 108 -3.66 -19.37 -5.27
N VAL A 109 -3.73 -20.69 -5.13
CA VAL A 109 -4.94 -21.37 -4.71
C VAL A 109 -5.18 -21.02 -3.26
N SER A 110 -6.15 -20.13 -3.01
CA SER A 110 -6.67 -19.86 -1.67
C SER A 110 -7.89 -20.75 -1.45
N ASP A 111 -7.84 -21.60 -0.43
CA ASP A 111 -8.99 -22.44 -0.01
C ASP A 111 -10.14 -21.62 0.64
N ILE A 112 -10.11 -20.30 0.54
CA ILE A 112 -11.19 -19.44 1.03
C ILE A 112 -12.28 -19.40 -0.04
N ALA A 113 -13.06 -20.47 -0.09
CA ALA A 113 -14.34 -20.52 -0.76
C ALA A 113 -15.34 -19.70 0.06
N GLY A 114 -15.76 -18.56 -0.44
CA GLY A 114 -16.85 -17.85 0.21
C GLY A 114 -16.91 -16.38 -0.16
N THR A 115 -17.65 -16.08 -1.15
CA THR A 115 -18.60 -14.99 -1.37
C THR A 115 -18.73 -14.72 -2.87
N THR A 116 -19.57 -15.48 -3.51
CA THR A 116 -19.86 -15.48 -4.95
C THR A 116 -20.75 -14.30 -5.40
N ARG A 117 -20.65 -13.13 -4.78
CA ARG A 117 -21.42 -11.94 -5.18
C ARG A 117 -20.58 -10.67 -5.38
N ASP A 118 -19.29 -10.73 -5.13
CA ASP A 118 -18.42 -9.55 -5.23
C ASP A 118 -17.28 -9.83 -6.21
N VAL A 119 -16.80 -8.77 -6.82
CA VAL A 119 -15.64 -8.60 -7.71
C VAL A 119 -14.73 -9.84 -7.80
N LEU A 120 -14.53 -10.37 -8.98
CA LEU A 120 -13.65 -11.53 -9.20
C LEU A 120 -12.20 -11.08 -9.01
N GLU A 121 -11.66 -11.32 -7.82
CA GLU A 121 -10.25 -11.08 -7.49
C GLU A 121 -9.47 -12.39 -7.63
N VAL A 122 -8.41 -12.36 -8.42
CA VAL A 122 -7.52 -13.51 -8.61
C VAL A 122 -6.15 -13.19 -8.03
N PRO A 123 -5.76 -13.80 -6.90
CA PRO A 123 -4.41 -13.64 -6.36
C PRO A 123 -3.40 -14.44 -7.19
N LEU A 124 -2.32 -13.77 -7.60
CA LEU A 124 -1.27 -14.30 -8.43
C LEU A 124 0.10 -14.15 -7.75
N ASP A 125 1.01 -15.07 -8.03
CA ASP A 125 2.43 -14.92 -7.75
C ASP A 125 3.17 -14.59 -9.07
N LEU A 126 3.56 -13.34 -9.24
CA LEU A 126 4.34 -12.92 -10.39
C LEU A 126 5.82 -12.76 -10.04
N GLY A 127 6.57 -13.85 -10.16
CA GLY A 127 8.02 -13.85 -9.88
C GLY A 127 8.36 -13.54 -8.43
N GLY A 128 7.54 -14.02 -7.49
CA GLY A 128 7.68 -13.79 -6.05
C GLY A 128 6.88 -12.60 -5.51
N TYR A 129 6.32 -11.75 -6.40
CA TYR A 129 5.47 -10.62 -6.00
C TYR A 129 4.01 -11.02 -5.91
N PRO A 130 3.31 -10.68 -4.83
CA PRO A 130 1.87 -10.87 -4.73
C PRO A 130 1.14 -9.84 -5.60
N VAL A 131 0.29 -10.31 -6.49
CA VAL A 131 -0.54 -9.46 -7.36
C VAL A 131 -2.00 -9.89 -7.21
N ILE A 132 -2.91 -8.93 -7.06
CA ILE A 132 -4.35 -9.16 -7.04
C ILE A 132 -4.92 -8.61 -8.34
N LEU A 133 -5.31 -9.51 -9.23
CA LEU A 133 -5.91 -9.14 -10.49
C LEU A 133 -7.43 -9.08 -10.34
N THR A 134 -8.02 -7.94 -10.69
CA THR A 134 -9.46 -7.69 -10.54
C THR A 134 -10.12 -7.51 -11.91
N ASP A 135 -11.14 -8.32 -12.19
CA ASP A 135 -11.97 -8.17 -13.39
C ASP A 135 -13.14 -7.22 -13.12
N THR A 136 -13.19 -6.12 -13.85
CA THR A 136 -14.30 -5.18 -13.79
C THR A 136 -15.53 -5.63 -14.60
N ALA A 137 -15.41 -6.68 -15.42
CA ALA A 137 -16.51 -7.19 -16.26
C ALA A 137 -17.38 -8.24 -15.58
N GLY A 138 -16.90 -8.88 -14.48
CA GLY A 138 -17.64 -9.90 -13.71
C GLY A 138 -18.82 -9.37 -12.90
N LEU A 139 -19.08 -8.08 -12.97
CA LEU A 139 -20.14 -7.39 -12.21
C LEU A 139 -21.50 -7.37 -12.95
N ARG A 140 -21.77 -8.33 -13.82
CA ARG A 140 -23.12 -8.48 -14.37
C ARG A 140 -24.02 -9.13 -13.32
N PRO A 141 -25.13 -8.49 -12.93
CA PRO A 141 -26.19 -9.17 -12.20
C PRO A 141 -26.86 -10.15 -13.19
N ASP A 142 -26.59 -11.44 -13.02
CA ASP A 142 -27.18 -12.49 -13.88
C ASP A 142 -28.68 -12.70 -13.69
N ASP A 143 -29.37 -11.95 -12.80
CA ASP A 143 -30.71 -12.24 -12.34
C ASP A 143 -31.65 -11.01 -12.32
N LEU A 144 -31.64 -10.12 -13.34
CA LEU A 144 -32.62 -9.02 -13.31
C LEU A 144 -33.44 -8.95 -14.60
N ASP A 145 -34.77 -9.04 -14.41
CA ASP A 145 -35.80 -8.81 -15.40
C ASP A 145 -35.57 -7.46 -16.11
N GLY A 146 -35.65 -7.48 -17.43
CA GLY A 146 -35.26 -6.46 -18.41
C GLY A 146 -35.86 -5.04 -18.31
N SER A 147 -36.32 -4.58 -17.15
CA SER A 147 -36.95 -3.26 -17.00
C SER A 147 -36.04 -2.12 -16.51
N ASP A 148 -34.77 -2.41 -16.09
CA ASP A 148 -33.85 -1.40 -15.52
C ASP A 148 -32.42 -1.47 -16.10
N GLN A 149 -32.27 -1.89 -17.33
CA GLN A 149 -30.99 -2.13 -17.98
C GLN A 149 -30.03 -0.92 -17.95
N SER A 150 -30.56 0.30 -18.07
CA SER A 150 -29.73 1.53 -18.02
C SER A 150 -29.20 1.86 -16.62
N ARG A 151 -29.94 1.57 -15.57
CA ARG A 151 -29.49 1.76 -14.17
C ARG A 151 -28.42 0.76 -13.78
N ILE A 152 -28.54 -0.46 -14.24
CA ILE A 152 -27.58 -1.55 -14.00
C ILE A 152 -26.24 -1.25 -14.69
N GLU A 153 -26.28 -0.75 -15.94
CA GLU A 153 -25.09 -0.30 -16.67
C GLU A 153 -24.39 0.85 -15.94
N GLU A 154 -25.15 1.86 -15.49
CA GLU A 154 -24.60 3.01 -14.78
C GLU A 154 -23.93 2.59 -13.45
N GLU A 155 -24.54 1.69 -12.70
CA GLU A 155 -23.96 1.17 -11.45
C GLU A 155 -22.72 0.32 -11.72
N GLY A 156 -22.73 -0.52 -12.75
CA GLY A 156 -21.57 -1.28 -13.21
C GLY A 156 -20.38 -0.38 -13.58
N ILE A 157 -20.64 0.72 -14.29
CA ILE A 157 -19.62 1.72 -14.62
C ILE A 157 -19.06 2.40 -13.36
N LYS A 158 -19.94 2.80 -12.43
CA LYS A 158 -19.51 3.42 -11.16
C LYS A 158 -18.61 2.48 -10.34
N ARG A 159 -18.96 1.20 -10.27
CA ARG A 159 -18.14 0.19 -9.59
C ARG A 159 -16.79 -0.02 -10.29
N ALA A 160 -16.80 -0.13 -11.63
CA ALA A 160 -15.58 -0.26 -12.39
C ALA A 160 -14.63 0.93 -12.21
N ILE A 161 -15.16 2.15 -12.17
CA ILE A 161 -14.39 3.38 -11.89
C ILE A 161 -13.83 3.34 -10.46
N LYS A 162 -14.61 2.91 -9.48
CA LYS A 162 -14.14 2.78 -8.09
C LYS A 162 -12.97 1.81 -8.00
N ILE A 163 -13.11 0.59 -8.54
CA ILE A 163 -12.06 -0.42 -8.57
C ILE A 163 -10.80 0.11 -9.28
N ALA A 164 -11.01 0.79 -10.42
CA ALA A 164 -9.92 1.40 -11.15
C ALA A 164 -9.18 2.46 -10.32
N ASN A 165 -9.89 3.24 -9.51
CA ASN A 165 -9.27 4.27 -8.66
C ASN A 165 -8.52 3.68 -7.47
N GLU A 166 -8.94 2.53 -6.97
CA GLU A 166 -8.29 1.81 -5.87
C GLU A 166 -7.11 0.93 -6.35
N ALA A 167 -7.00 0.68 -7.66
CA ALA A 167 -5.93 -0.12 -8.23
C ALA A 167 -4.61 0.65 -8.33
N ASP A 168 -3.51 -0.06 -8.08
CA ASP A 168 -2.14 0.44 -8.25
C ASP A 168 -1.73 0.54 -9.71
N LEU A 169 -2.29 -0.37 -10.57
CA LEU A 169 -2.05 -0.43 -12.01
C LEU A 169 -3.36 -0.65 -12.76
N LYS A 170 -3.47 -0.01 -13.94
CA LYS A 170 -4.64 -0.07 -14.82
C LYS A 170 -4.23 -0.47 -16.22
#